data_31d0f6c193ca808129795311e61c9a12
#
_entry.id   31d0f6c193ca808129795311e61c9a12
#
_cell.length_a   1.000
_cell.length_b   1.000
_cell.length_c   1.000
_cell.angle_alpha   90.00
_cell.angle_beta   90.00
_cell.angle_gamma   90.00
#
_symmetry.space_group_name_H-M   'P 1'
#
loop_
_entity.id
_entity.type
_entity.pdbx_description
1 polymer ?
#
loop_
_entity_poly.entity_id
_entity_poly.type
_entity_poly.pdbx_seq_one_letter_code
_entity_poly.pdbx_strand_id
1 'polypeptide(L)'
;KATVNGYSVTFALSGKDNSGSVARYVVTCGDKSVETTTGTAVLSDFGVGKQTAYVVAYDAEGNASKETKVSFTVKDATPPEKVTGLAVPVVDGKYKATLSWDTGVDNSGKVANYEIQLDDGKILKSSKTTLNVSNLSVGEHTYRVRAIDKDRNVGEWSEVQTFTVRDMT
;
A
#
# COMPACT_ATOMS: atom_id res chain seq x y z
N LYS A 1 -22.53 7.45 5.27
CA LYS A 1 -21.64 6.34 4.95
C LYS A 1 -20.30 6.90 4.47
N ALA A 2 -19.18 6.33 4.90
CA ALA A 2 -17.85 6.69 4.42
C ALA A 2 -17.33 5.60 3.46
N THR A 3 -16.69 6.02 2.38
CA THR A 3 -15.99 5.14 1.42
C THR A 3 -14.55 5.64 1.28
N VAL A 4 -13.59 4.78 1.62
CA VAL A 4 -12.15 5.09 1.57
C VAL A 4 -11.60 4.72 0.20
N ASN A 5 -10.83 5.63 -0.40
CA ASN A 5 -10.12 5.42 -1.65
C ASN A 5 -8.69 6.01 -1.51
N GLY A 6 -7.70 5.13 -1.28
CA GLY A 6 -6.36 5.54 -0.91
C GLY A 6 -6.38 6.38 0.37
N TYR A 7 -5.83 7.57 0.31
CA TYR A 7 -5.78 8.54 1.42
C TYR A 7 -6.92 9.56 1.40
N SER A 8 -7.95 9.35 0.56
CA SER A 8 -9.14 10.18 0.48
C SER A 8 -10.37 9.41 0.93
N VAL A 9 -11.36 10.13 1.47
CA VAL A 9 -12.62 9.57 1.95
C VAL A 9 -13.80 10.36 1.41
N THR A 10 -14.72 9.65 0.78
CA THR A 10 -15.99 10.19 0.32
C THR A 10 -17.09 9.84 1.33
N PHE A 11 -17.79 10.85 1.81
CA PHE A 11 -18.94 10.72 2.70
C PHE A 11 -20.23 10.88 1.89
N ALA A 12 -21.06 9.85 1.88
CA ALA A 12 -22.44 9.95 1.41
C ALA A 12 -23.31 10.43 2.58
N LEU A 13 -23.95 11.58 2.39
CA LEU A 13 -24.71 12.33 3.39
C LEU A 13 -26.18 12.33 3.03
N SER A 14 -27.03 12.15 4.02
CA SER A 14 -28.47 12.28 3.90
C SER A 14 -29.06 12.69 5.23
N GLY A 15 -30.04 13.55 5.22
CA GLY A 15 -30.76 14.00 6.42
C GLY A 15 -32.19 14.36 6.07
N LYS A 16 -33.00 14.43 7.09
CA LYS A 16 -34.35 14.98 7.01
C LYS A 16 -34.49 16.07 8.07
N ASP A 17 -35.20 17.08 7.73
CA ASP A 17 -35.59 18.15 8.61
C ASP A 17 -37.13 18.28 8.67
N ASN A 18 -37.66 18.79 9.76
CA ASN A 18 -39.10 19.02 9.93
C ASN A 18 -39.63 20.16 9.02
N SER A 19 -38.76 21.09 8.59
CA SER A 19 -39.07 22.14 7.63
C SER A 19 -38.99 21.68 6.16
N GLY A 20 -38.50 20.45 5.89
CA GLY A 20 -38.55 19.79 4.60
C GLY A 20 -37.19 19.45 3.99
N SER A 21 -36.13 20.27 4.20
CA SER A 21 -34.81 20.00 3.58
C SER A 21 -33.64 20.44 4.44
N VAL A 22 -32.56 19.65 4.39
CA VAL A 22 -31.26 20.05 4.90
C VAL A 22 -30.63 21.03 3.90
N ALA A 23 -30.18 22.20 4.36
CA ALA A 23 -29.57 23.23 3.52
C ALA A 23 -28.08 22.93 3.28
N ARG A 24 -27.36 22.44 4.29
CA ARG A 24 -25.94 22.10 4.16
C ARG A 24 -25.48 21.07 5.19
N TYR A 25 -24.36 20.44 4.91
CA TYR A 25 -23.64 19.55 5.82
C TYR A 25 -22.25 20.08 6.08
N VAL A 26 -21.78 19.91 7.30
CA VAL A 26 -20.37 20.11 7.69
C VAL A 26 -19.81 18.76 8.14
N VAL A 27 -18.71 18.35 7.54
CA VAL A 27 -17.99 17.14 7.91
C VAL A 27 -16.62 17.53 8.43
N THR A 28 -16.30 17.10 9.66
CA THR A 28 -15.00 17.37 10.29
C THR A 28 -14.31 16.06 10.64
N CYS A 29 -12.97 16.01 10.51
CA CYS A 29 -12.15 14.89 10.96
C CYS A 29 -10.77 15.40 11.36
N GLY A 30 -10.48 15.45 12.66
CA GLY A 30 -9.30 16.10 13.18
C GLY A 30 -9.25 17.59 12.81
N ASP A 31 -8.20 17.99 12.14
CA ASP A 31 -7.98 19.35 11.62
C ASP A 31 -8.64 19.62 10.26
N LYS A 32 -9.23 18.60 9.65
CA LYS A 32 -9.86 18.68 8.32
C LYS A 32 -11.35 18.97 8.44
N SER A 33 -11.84 19.85 7.55
CA SER A 33 -13.26 20.20 7.48
C SER A 33 -13.68 20.46 6.03
N VAL A 34 -14.91 20.09 5.71
CA VAL A 34 -15.56 20.44 4.44
C VAL A 34 -17.03 20.75 4.68
N GLU A 35 -17.52 21.82 4.03
CA GLU A 35 -18.92 22.15 3.95
C GLU A 35 -19.45 21.82 2.56
N THR A 36 -20.66 21.27 2.48
CA THR A 36 -21.32 20.94 1.22
C THR A 36 -22.83 21.16 1.31
N THR A 37 -23.43 21.57 0.21
CA THR A 37 -24.89 21.63 0.01
C THR A 37 -25.43 20.42 -0.75
N THR A 38 -24.54 19.51 -1.13
CA THR A 38 -24.89 18.25 -1.82
C THR A 38 -24.88 17.07 -0.85
N GLY A 39 -25.42 15.94 -1.26
CA GLY A 39 -25.34 14.68 -0.50
C GLY A 39 -23.98 14.02 -0.47
N THR A 40 -22.89 14.74 -0.84
CA THR A 40 -21.54 14.17 -0.91
C THR A 40 -20.50 15.16 -0.41
N ALA A 41 -19.58 14.68 0.42
CA ALA A 41 -18.41 15.44 0.85
C ALA A 41 -17.15 14.59 0.66
N VAL A 42 -16.01 15.20 0.35
CA VAL A 42 -14.72 14.53 0.22
C VAL A 42 -13.70 15.23 1.11
N LEU A 43 -12.97 14.44 1.88
CA LEU A 43 -11.77 14.87 2.60
C LEU A 43 -10.59 14.00 2.13
N SER A 44 -9.41 14.58 2.04
CA SER A 44 -8.19 13.92 1.55
C SER A 44 -7.02 14.07 2.53
N ASP A 45 -5.87 13.46 2.14
CA ASP A 45 -4.61 13.54 2.88
C ASP A 45 -4.69 12.98 4.31
N PHE A 46 -5.39 11.87 4.45
CA PHE A 46 -5.44 11.14 5.72
C PHE A 46 -4.17 10.32 5.94
N GLY A 47 -3.69 10.31 7.18
CA GLY A 47 -2.74 9.31 7.62
C GLY A 47 -3.36 7.92 7.71
N VAL A 48 -2.51 6.89 7.58
CA VAL A 48 -2.90 5.47 7.77
C VAL A 48 -3.42 5.24 9.19
N GLY A 49 -4.50 4.48 9.31
CA GLY A 49 -5.06 4.09 10.58
C GLY A 49 -6.56 4.36 10.72
N LYS A 50 -7.05 4.14 11.95
CA LYS A 50 -8.46 4.34 12.30
C LYS A 50 -8.73 5.83 12.51
N GLN A 51 -9.78 6.34 11.86
CA GLN A 51 -10.21 7.73 11.89
C GLN A 51 -11.68 7.81 12.32
N THR A 52 -12.08 8.98 12.83
CA THR A 52 -13.46 9.28 13.14
C THR A 52 -13.81 10.67 12.64
N ALA A 53 -14.78 10.73 11.75
CA ALA A 53 -15.38 11.99 11.29
C ALA A 53 -16.67 12.27 12.04
N TYR A 54 -17.01 13.53 12.08
CA TYR A 54 -18.23 14.06 12.67
C TYR A 54 -19.02 14.82 11.61
N VAL A 55 -20.32 14.59 11.55
CA VAL A 55 -21.20 15.20 10.56
C VAL A 55 -22.30 15.97 11.29
N VAL A 56 -22.48 17.24 10.92
CA VAL A 56 -23.58 18.08 11.37
C VAL A 56 -24.36 18.56 10.15
N ALA A 57 -25.66 18.45 10.18
CA ALA A 57 -26.57 19.01 9.18
C ALA A 57 -27.15 20.33 9.68
N TYR A 58 -27.40 21.25 8.76
CA TYR A 58 -28.02 22.53 9.05
C TYR A 58 -29.23 22.75 8.14
N ASP A 59 -30.30 23.31 8.70
CA ASP A 59 -31.43 23.82 7.92
C ASP A 59 -31.17 25.21 7.30
N ALA A 60 -32.14 25.76 6.62
CA ALA A 60 -32.05 27.10 6.00
C ALA A 60 -31.96 28.23 7.02
N GLU A 61 -32.54 28.05 8.20
CA GLU A 61 -32.54 29.02 9.32
C GLU A 61 -31.24 28.94 10.13
N GLY A 62 -30.34 27.96 9.86
CA GLY A 62 -29.07 27.78 10.53
C GLY A 62 -29.13 26.90 11.79
N ASN A 63 -30.27 26.23 12.06
CA ASN A 63 -30.34 25.29 13.16
C ASN A 63 -29.51 24.04 12.86
N ALA A 64 -28.74 23.58 13.85
CA ALA A 64 -27.84 22.46 13.71
C ALA A 64 -28.47 21.16 14.25
N SER A 65 -28.24 20.06 13.53
CA SER A 65 -28.54 18.72 14.02
C SER A 65 -27.61 18.31 15.16
N LYS A 66 -27.95 17.22 15.85
CA LYS A 66 -26.98 16.49 16.67
C LYS A 66 -25.87 15.95 15.76
N GLU A 67 -24.67 15.92 16.32
CA GLU A 67 -23.48 15.38 15.65
C GLU A 67 -23.61 13.87 15.42
N THR A 68 -23.28 13.42 14.22
CA THR A 68 -23.23 12.00 13.85
C THR A 68 -21.79 11.57 13.66
N LYS A 69 -21.37 10.52 14.35
CA LYS A 69 -20.02 9.92 14.23
C LYS A 69 -19.96 8.92 13.09
N VAL A 70 -18.88 8.99 12.30
CA VAL A 70 -18.59 8.06 11.20
C VAL A 70 -17.15 7.59 11.34
N SER A 71 -16.95 6.33 11.72
CA SER A 71 -15.61 5.74 11.81
C SER A 71 -15.23 5.01 10.53
N PHE A 72 -13.98 5.12 10.12
CA PHE A 72 -13.39 4.44 8.96
C PHE A 72 -11.92 4.13 9.21
N THR A 73 -11.32 3.31 8.36
CA THR A 73 -9.90 2.96 8.45
C THR A 73 -9.23 3.25 7.11
N VAL A 74 -8.19 4.06 7.13
CA VAL A 74 -7.32 4.33 5.98
C VAL A 74 -6.19 3.31 6.01
N LYS A 75 -6.07 2.55 4.93
CA LYS A 75 -4.96 1.60 4.73
C LYS A 75 -3.84 2.28 3.95
N ASP A 76 -2.65 1.75 4.10
CA ASP A 76 -1.54 2.14 3.24
C ASP A 76 -1.85 1.79 1.79
N ALA A 77 -1.66 2.75 0.90
CA ALA A 77 -1.86 2.61 -0.54
C ALA A 77 -0.59 2.95 -1.33
N THR A 78 0.53 3.18 -0.64
CA THR A 78 1.83 3.50 -1.24
C THR A 78 2.63 2.20 -1.37
N PRO A 79 3.06 1.81 -2.58
CA PRO A 79 3.95 0.67 -2.74
C PRO A 79 5.34 0.92 -2.13
N PRO A 80 6.04 -0.16 -1.70
CA PRO A 80 7.43 -0.08 -1.32
C PRO A 80 8.32 0.48 -2.44
N GLU A 81 9.42 1.09 -2.05
CA GLU A 81 10.45 1.56 -2.98
C GLU A 81 11.09 0.38 -3.73
N LYS A 82 11.71 0.69 -4.86
CA LYS A 82 12.47 -0.26 -5.66
C LYS A 82 13.63 -0.86 -4.85
N VAL A 83 13.70 -2.18 -4.80
CA VAL A 83 14.76 -2.89 -4.07
C VAL A 83 16.11 -2.66 -4.73
N THR A 84 17.14 -2.45 -3.92
CA THR A 84 18.54 -2.21 -4.34
C THR A 84 19.50 -3.23 -3.74
N GLY A 85 20.79 -3.11 -4.02
CA GLY A 85 21.84 -3.91 -3.40
C GLY A 85 21.80 -5.40 -3.75
N LEU A 86 21.31 -5.77 -4.96
CA LEU A 86 21.35 -7.15 -5.40
C LEU A 86 22.81 -7.59 -5.59
N ALA A 87 23.23 -8.58 -4.83
CA ALA A 87 24.58 -9.11 -4.88
C ALA A 87 24.75 -10.13 -6.01
N VAL A 88 25.94 -10.22 -6.60
CA VAL A 88 26.31 -11.34 -7.48
C VAL A 88 26.40 -12.61 -6.63
N PRO A 89 25.57 -13.64 -6.86
CA PRO A 89 25.58 -14.83 -6.03
C PRO A 89 26.85 -15.66 -6.22
N VAL A 90 27.30 -16.28 -5.14
CA VAL A 90 28.35 -17.32 -5.22
C VAL A 90 27.64 -18.66 -5.43
N VAL A 91 27.98 -19.34 -6.53
CA VAL A 91 27.44 -20.65 -6.85
C VAL A 91 28.33 -21.72 -6.23
N ASP A 92 27.75 -22.66 -5.47
CA ASP A 92 28.47 -23.79 -4.91
C ASP A 92 28.66 -24.92 -5.94
N GLY A 93 29.53 -25.88 -5.62
CA GLY A 93 29.81 -27.05 -6.47
C GLY A 93 28.63 -28.03 -6.62
N LYS A 94 27.46 -27.70 -6.10
CA LYS A 94 26.21 -28.47 -6.22
C LYS A 94 25.13 -27.70 -7.00
N TYR A 95 25.54 -26.73 -7.80
CA TYR A 95 24.62 -25.88 -8.58
C TYR A 95 23.56 -25.18 -7.72
N LYS A 96 23.99 -24.67 -6.56
CA LYS A 96 23.17 -23.90 -5.64
C LYS A 96 23.74 -22.51 -5.45
N ALA A 97 22.90 -21.55 -5.22
CA ALA A 97 23.28 -20.16 -4.93
C ALA A 97 22.40 -19.55 -3.86
N THR A 98 22.95 -18.58 -3.16
CA THR A 98 22.17 -17.70 -2.28
C THR A 98 22.03 -16.34 -2.95
N LEU A 99 20.83 -16.01 -3.38
CA LEU A 99 20.47 -14.67 -3.85
C LEU A 99 20.34 -13.76 -2.63
N SER A 100 20.79 -12.52 -2.72
CA SER A 100 20.67 -11.55 -1.62
C SER A 100 20.50 -10.13 -2.14
N TRP A 101 19.87 -9.30 -1.32
CA TRP A 101 19.54 -7.89 -1.64
C TRP A 101 19.45 -7.07 -0.35
N ASP A 102 19.39 -5.74 -0.49
CA ASP A 102 19.18 -4.85 0.63
C ASP A 102 17.76 -4.92 1.17
N THR A 103 17.60 -4.54 2.44
CA THR A 103 16.27 -4.41 3.04
C THR A 103 15.46 -3.36 2.29
N GLY A 104 14.28 -3.76 1.84
CA GLY A 104 13.35 -2.84 1.16
C GLY A 104 12.87 -1.73 2.09
N VAL A 105 12.61 -0.57 1.51
CA VAL A 105 12.10 0.63 2.18
C VAL A 105 10.62 0.82 1.85
N ASP A 106 9.84 1.21 2.84
CA ASP A 106 8.43 1.51 2.70
C ASP A 106 7.99 2.62 3.68
N ASN A 107 7.03 3.45 3.27
CA ASN A 107 6.51 4.55 4.09
C ASN A 107 5.82 4.07 5.39
N SER A 108 5.29 2.84 5.41
CA SER A 108 4.72 2.22 6.61
C SER A 108 5.79 1.62 7.55
N GLY A 109 7.06 1.71 7.18
CA GLY A 109 8.23 1.32 7.96
C GLY A 109 8.68 -0.12 7.79
N LYS A 110 7.90 -1.01 7.15
CA LYS A 110 8.29 -2.42 6.95
C LYS A 110 7.75 -3.02 5.67
N VAL A 111 8.65 -3.66 4.93
CA VAL A 111 8.32 -4.62 3.87
C VAL A 111 7.92 -5.95 4.52
N ALA A 112 6.86 -6.56 4.05
CA ALA A 112 6.36 -7.83 4.56
C ALA A 112 7.00 -9.04 3.87
N ASN A 113 7.17 -8.95 2.54
CA ASN A 113 7.70 -10.03 1.71
C ASN A 113 8.43 -9.46 0.48
N TYR A 114 9.19 -10.34 -0.18
CA TYR A 114 9.82 -10.09 -1.47
C TYR A 114 9.33 -11.12 -2.48
N GLU A 115 9.19 -10.69 -3.71
CA GLU A 115 9.06 -11.56 -4.88
C GLU A 115 10.36 -11.51 -5.68
N ILE A 116 10.83 -12.67 -6.07
CA ILE A 116 12.08 -12.87 -6.80
C ILE A 116 11.76 -13.58 -8.10
N GLN A 117 12.08 -12.97 -9.22
CA GLN A 117 12.05 -13.63 -10.50
C GLN A 117 13.46 -14.09 -10.84
N LEU A 118 13.63 -15.40 -11.00
CA LEU A 118 14.86 -16.04 -11.46
C LEU A 118 14.68 -16.40 -12.92
N ASP A 119 15.55 -15.89 -13.76
CA ASP A 119 15.42 -15.93 -15.21
C ASP A 119 14.04 -15.36 -15.65
N ASP A 120 13.48 -15.78 -16.74
CA ASP A 120 12.11 -15.45 -17.17
C ASP A 120 11.06 -16.41 -16.61
N GLY A 121 11.44 -17.12 -15.53
CA GLY A 121 10.67 -18.23 -15.00
C GLY A 121 9.74 -17.84 -13.86
N LYS A 122 9.54 -18.81 -12.99
CA LYS A 122 8.62 -18.73 -11.85
C LYS A 122 9.03 -17.65 -10.84
N ILE A 123 8.04 -16.91 -10.36
CA ILE A 123 8.22 -15.99 -9.23
C ILE A 123 8.30 -16.78 -7.93
N LEU A 124 9.41 -16.61 -7.23
CA LEU A 124 9.69 -17.15 -5.91
C LEU A 124 9.39 -16.09 -4.84
N LYS A 125 9.24 -16.50 -3.57
CA LYS A 125 8.94 -15.60 -2.46
C LYS A 125 9.90 -15.80 -1.30
N SER A 126 10.23 -14.71 -0.62
CA SER A 126 11.00 -14.72 0.62
C SER A 126 10.48 -13.65 1.58
N SER A 127 10.46 -13.96 2.87
CA SER A 127 10.27 -12.96 3.94
C SER A 127 11.60 -12.41 4.49
N LYS A 128 12.72 -12.87 3.94
CA LYS A 128 14.08 -12.43 4.26
C LYS A 128 14.68 -11.72 3.07
N THR A 129 15.79 -11.05 3.26
CA THR A 129 16.60 -10.42 2.21
C THR A 129 17.52 -11.40 1.49
N THR A 130 17.25 -12.70 1.61
CA THR A 130 18.00 -13.77 0.97
C THR A 130 17.06 -14.89 0.52
N LEU A 131 17.48 -15.62 -0.52
CA LEU A 131 16.78 -16.81 -1.02
C LEU A 131 17.81 -17.82 -1.54
N ASN A 132 17.74 -19.06 -1.03
CA ASN A 132 18.53 -20.16 -1.57
C ASN A 132 17.81 -20.75 -2.78
N VAL A 133 18.55 -20.90 -3.87
CA VAL A 133 18.11 -21.54 -5.11
C VAL A 133 19.01 -22.76 -5.40
N SER A 134 18.48 -23.76 -6.05
CA SER A 134 19.17 -25.02 -6.34
C SER A 134 18.78 -25.57 -7.71
N ASN A 135 19.54 -26.57 -8.19
CA ASN A 135 19.36 -27.17 -9.51
C ASN A 135 19.49 -26.15 -10.64
N LEU A 136 20.42 -25.21 -10.49
CA LEU A 136 20.75 -24.26 -11.53
C LEU A 136 21.40 -24.98 -12.71
N SER A 137 21.04 -24.60 -13.91
CA SER A 137 21.73 -25.10 -15.12
C SER A 137 23.11 -24.44 -15.26
N VAL A 138 23.96 -25.04 -16.05
CA VAL A 138 25.22 -24.36 -16.49
C VAL A 138 24.83 -23.26 -17.45
N GLY A 139 25.42 -22.08 -17.27
CA GLY A 139 25.19 -20.92 -18.13
C GLY A 139 24.93 -19.63 -17.36
N GLU A 140 24.45 -18.63 -18.06
CA GLU A 140 24.07 -17.33 -17.51
C GLU A 140 22.68 -17.39 -16.91
N HIS A 141 22.53 -16.81 -15.74
CA HIS A 141 21.29 -16.63 -15.01
C HIS A 141 21.08 -15.17 -14.62
N THR A 142 19.83 -14.79 -14.48
CA THR A 142 19.45 -13.46 -14.02
C THR A 142 18.47 -13.54 -12.87
N TYR A 143 18.47 -12.55 -12.00
CA TYR A 143 17.39 -12.38 -11.05
C TYR A 143 17.07 -10.91 -10.81
N ARG A 144 15.82 -10.65 -10.44
CA ARG A 144 15.33 -9.36 -9.97
C ARG A 144 14.38 -9.54 -8.82
N VAL A 145 14.24 -8.50 -8.00
CA VAL A 145 13.48 -8.55 -6.75
C VAL A 145 12.54 -7.36 -6.68
N ARG A 146 11.36 -7.57 -6.13
CA ARG A 146 10.47 -6.49 -5.71
C ARG A 146 9.93 -6.75 -4.31
N ALA A 147 9.62 -5.67 -3.61
CA ALA A 147 9.09 -5.71 -2.25
C ALA A 147 7.56 -5.65 -2.25
N ILE A 148 6.95 -6.22 -1.22
CA ILE A 148 5.51 -6.16 -0.95
C ILE A 148 5.34 -5.76 0.51
N ASP A 149 4.52 -4.75 0.79
CA ASP A 149 4.20 -4.31 2.14
C ASP A 149 3.14 -5.19 2.83
N LYS A 150 2.78 -4.83 4.07
CA LYS A 150 1.75 -5.52 4.85
C LYS A 150 0.32 -5.33 4.31
N ASP A 151 0.07 -4.23 3.60
CA ASP A 151 -1.23 -3.90 3.00
C ASP A 151 -1.37 -4.46 1.57
N ARG A 152 -0.33 -5.19 1.09
CA ARG A 152 -0.20 -5.86 -0.21
C ARG A 152 0.05 -4.91 -1.38
N ASN A 153 0.54 -3.71 -1.13
CA ASN A 153 1.04 -2.87 -2.20
C ASN A 153 2.35 -3.48 -2.72
N VAL A 154 2.50 -3.52 -4.03
CA VAL A 154 3.61 -4.19 -4.72
C VAL A 154 4.50 -3.14 -5.34
N GLY A 155 5.77 -3.11 -4.93
CA GLY A 155 6.79 -2.22 -5.47
C GLY A 155 7.23 -2.60 -6.89
N GLU A 156 7.99 -1.71 -7.51
CA GLU A 156 8.60 -1.97 -8.81
C GLU A 156 9.70 -3.03 -8.70
N TRP A 157 9.97 -3.70 -9.82
CA TRP A 157 11.12 -4.60 -9.92
C TRP A 157 12.42 -3.84 -9.81
N SER A 158 13.41 -4.43 -9.12
CA SER A 158 14.79 -3.97 -9.10
C SER A 158 15.41 -3.97 -10.50
N GLU A 159 16.60 -3.40 -10.63
CA GLU A 159 17.48 -3.73 -11.73
C GLU A 159 17.76 -5.24 -11.75
N VAL A 160 18.08 -5.76 -12.93
CA VAL A 160 18.42 -7.17 -13.12
C VAL A 160 19.86 -7.40 -12.69
N GLN A 161 20.08 -8.43 -11.85
CA GLN A 161 21.42 -8.91 -11.53
C GLN A 161 21.71 -10.19 -12.32
N THR A 162 22.84 -10.22 -13.00
CA THR A 162 23.31 -11.39 -13.76
C THR A 162 24.39 -12.13 -13.00
N PHE A 163 24.43 -13.47 -13.12
CA PHE A 163 25.48 -14.32 -12.60
C PHE A 163 25.67 -15.57 -13.49
N THR A 164 26.82 -16.24 -13.38
CA THR A 164 27.12 -17.39 -14.21
C THR A 164 27.34 -18.65 -13.37
N VAL A 165 26.67 -19.72 -13.76
CA VAL A 165 26.91 -21.08 -13.26
C VAL A 165 27.86 -21.78 -14.19
N ARG A 166 29.02 -22.18 -13.66
CA ARG A 166 30.05 -22.90 -14.42
C ARG A 166 29.89 -24.40 -14.27
N ASP A 167 30.35 -25.16 -15.25
CA ASP A 167 30.47 -26.60 -15.10
C ASP A 167 31.48 -26.91 -13.97
N MET A 168 31.10 -27.75 -13.04
CA MET A 168 31.84 -28.13 -11.85
C MET A 168 32.36 -29.58 -11.90
N THR A 169 32.21 -30.24 -13.07
CA THR A 169 32.73 -31.61 -13.31
C THR A 169 34.13 -31.61 -13.89
#